data_2ada6922d5d313ebf7362794503587fb
#
_entry.id   2ada6922d5d313ebf7362794503587fb
#
_cell.length_a   1.000
_cell.length_b   1.000
_cell.length_c   1.000
_cell.angle_alpha   90.00
_cell.angle_beta   90.00
_cell.angle_gamma   90.00
#
_symmetry.space_group_name_H-M   'P 1'
#
loop_
_entity.id
_entity.type
_entity.pdbx_description
1 polymer ?
#
loop_
_entity_poly.entity_id
_entity_poly.type
_entity_poly.pdbx_seq_one_letter_code
_entity_poly.pdbx_strand_id
1 'polypeptide(L)'
;MEGDLEGRVALVTGVSRRIGIGFAIARDLLAAGARVLVHSWAPHDAEQPWGADPAGTDGVLAALGGIGPRLAHVAADFADPEAPARVVAHAVETFGALDVLVANHARSSIQDLTEVTAAELDLCWAVNARASVLLAQAYAAQHDDSRPGGRIILFTSGQHLAPMSRELPYAISKGAVQQVTLSLADALADRGITVNAVNPGPVDTGWADPELTRSVARALPAGRWGAPDDVARLVRWLASDDSAWITGQTINSEGGFRRWVM
;
A
#
# COMPACT_ATOMS: atom_id res chain seq x y z
N MET A 1 -9.55 20.38 3.73
CA MET A 1 -10.16 20.17 2.42
C MET A 1 -11.04 18.94 2.54
N GLU A 2 -12.25 19.15 3.03
CA GLU A 2 -13.29 18.12 3.05
C GLU A 2 -13.86 18.01 1.65
N GLY A 3 -14.01 16.76 1.13
CA GLY A 3 -14.69 16.49 -0.14
C GLY A 3 -13.85 16.53 -1.42
N ASP A 4 -12.50 16.60 -1.32
CA ASP A 4 -11.63 16.61 -2.51
C ASP A 4 -11.60 15.27 -3.30
N LEU A 5 -12.21 14.20 -2.73
CA LEU A 5 -12.39 12.90 -3.40
C LEU A 5 -13.88 12.51 -3.53
N GLU A 6 -14.80 13.45 -3.44
CA GLU A 6 -16.23 13.18 -3.58
C GLU A 6 -16.53 12.54 -4.95
N GLY A 7 -17.30 11.44 -4.94
CA GLY A 7 -17.63 10.67 -6.14
C GLY A 7 -16.52 9.72 -6.63
N ARG A 8 -15.31 9.78 -6.08
CA ARG A 8 -14.23 8.83 -6.42
C ARG A 8 -14.44 7.48 -5.73
N VAL A 9 -14.00 6.43 -6.37
CA VAL A 9 -13.96 5.05 -5.84
C VAL A 9 -12.52 4.63 -5.68
N ALA A 10 -12.14 4.17 -4.49
CA ALA A 10 -10.79 3.71 -4.19
C ALA A 10 -10.79 2.24 -3.75
N LEU A 11 -9.78 1.49 -4.20
CA LEU A 11 -9.38 0.20 -3.64
C LEU A 11 -8.11 0.39 -2.82
N VAL A 12 -8.14 0.02 -1.54
CA VAL A 12 -6.98 0.02 -0.66
C VAL A 12 -6.68 -1.40 -0.22
N THR A 13 -5.50 -1.92 -0.59
CA THR A 13 -5.09 -3.27 -0.19
C THR A 13 -4.25 -3.27 1.08
N GLY A 14 -4.29 -4.38 1.85
CA GLY A 14 -3.53 -4.52 3.09
C GLY A 14 -4.12 -3.72 4.26
N VAL A 15 -5.43 -3.80 4.46
CA VAL A 15 -6.18 -3.13 5.54
C VAL A 15 -6.61 -4.18 6.57
N SER A 16 -5.65 -4.79 7.26
CA SER A 16 -5.90 -5.88 8.22
C SER A 16 -5.71 -5.47 9.69
N ARG A 17 -5.10 -4.28 9.95
CA ARG A 17 -4.80 -3.81 11.32
C ARG A 17 -5.10 -2.33 11.48
N ARG A 18 -5.74 -1.93 12.60
CA ARG A 18 -6.12 -0.52 12.89
C ARG A 18 -4.92 0.42 13.05
N ILE A 19 -3.76 -0.10 13.43
CA ILE A 19 -2.51 0.66 13.54
C ILE A 19 -1.70 0.67 12.23
N GLY A 20 -2.21 0.03 11.17
CA GLY A 20 -1.52 -0.10 9.87
C GLY A 20 -1.67 1.12 8.96
N ILE A 21 -0.73 1.26 8.03
CA ILE A 21 -0.76 2.29 6.99
C ILE A 21 -2.03 2.20 6.15
N GLY A 22 -2.42 0.98 5.72
CA GLY A 22 -3.62 0.77 4.92
C GLY A 22 -4.91 1.25 5.59
N PHE A 23 -5.03 1.05 6.91
CA PHE A 23 -6.16 1.55 7.69
C PHE A 23 -6.21 3.08 7.70
N ALA A 24 -5.08 3.74 7.97
CA ALA A 24 -5.01 5.20 7.97
C ALA A 24 -5.35 5.79 6.59
N ILE A 25 -4.87 5.16 5.51
CA ILE A 25 -5.21 5.54 4.13
C ILE A 25 -6.72 5.40 3.89
N ALA A 26 -7.30 4.23 4.19
CA ALA A 26 -8.72 3.99 3.97
C ALA A 26 -9.59 5.00 4.73
N ARG A 27 -9.25 5.28 6.00
CA ARG A 27 -9.92 6.27 6.85
C ARG A 27 -9.84 7.68 6.25
N ASP A 28 -8.66 8.10 5.78
CA ASP A 28 -8.45 9.45 5.23
C ASP A 28 -9.17 9.63 3.89
N LEU A 29 -9.18 8.60 3.01
CA LEU A 29 -9.93 8.63 1.76
C LEU A 29 -11.46 8.69 2.00
N LEU A 30 -11.97 7.90 2.97
CA LEU A 30 -13.38 7.97 3.38
C LEU A 30 -13.75 9.35 3.93
N ALA A 31 -12.89 9.96 4.74
CA ALA A 31 -13.08 11.31 5.28
C ALA A 31 -13.06 12.37 4.16
N ALA A 32 -12.28 12.15 3.09
CA ALA A 32 -12.23 13.00 1.91
C ALA A 32 -13.43 12.82 0.95
N GLY A 33 -14.40 11.95 1.26
CA GLY A 33 -15.63 11.75 0.48
C GLY A 33 -15.61 10.54 -0.45
N ALA A 34 -14.50 9.82 -0.57
CA ALA A 34 -14.42 8.65 -1.44
C ALA A 34 -15.32 7.49 -0.94
N ARG A 35 -15.70 6.62 -1.88
CA ARG A 35 -16.18 5.26 -1.58
C ARG A 35 -14.97 4.32 -1.62
N VAL A 36 -14.82 3.44 -0.64
CA VAL A 36 -13.61 2.63 -0.48
C VAL A 36 -13.95 1.15 -0.38
N LEU A 37 -13.36 0.34 -1.27
CA LEU A 37 -13.21 -1.09 -1.04
C LEU A 37 -11.89 -1.32 -0.30
N VAL A 38 -11.93 -1.95 0.87
CA VAL A 38 -10.73 -2.39 1.57
C VAL A 38 -10.51 -3.89 1.36
N HIS A 39 -9.25 -4.25 1.08
CA HIS A 39 -8.83 -5.65 1.01
C HIS A 39 -7.95 -5.99 2.20
N SER A 40 -8.11 -7.19 2.79
CA SER A 40 -7.27 -7.72 3.86
C SER A 40 -6.90 -9.19 3.67
N TRP A 41 -5.79 -9.59 4.32
CA TRP A 41 -5.38 -10.99 4.47
C TRP A 41 -4.76 -11.18 5.85
N ALA A 42 -5.63 -11.35 6.86
CA ALA A 42 -5.26 -11.48 8.27
C ALA A 42 -4.36 -12.70 8.62
N PRO A 43 -4.40 -13.86 7.90
CA PRO A 43 -3.53 -14.98 8.20
C PRO A 43 -2.04 -14.62 8.21
N HIS A 44 -1.57 -13.75 7.29
CA HIS A 44 -0.18 -13.30 7.30
C HIS A 44 0.17 -12.55 8.60
N ASP A 45 -0.68 -11.61 9.04
CA ASP A 45 -0.43 -10.87 10.29
C ASP A 45 -0.42 -11.80 11.50
N ALA A 46 -1.29 -12.82 11.53
CA ALA A 46 -1.36 -13.79 12.61
C ALA A 46 -0.08 -14.64 12.76
N GLU A 47 0.65 -14.86 11.67
CA GLU A 47 1.94 -15.58 11.65
C GLU A 47 3.12 -14.70 12.11
N GLN A 48 2.95 -13.37 12.14
CA GLN A 48 4.01 -12.44 12.47
C GLN A 48 4.11 -12.18 13.99
N PRO A 49 5.30 -11.76 14.49
CA PRO A 49 5.47 -11.44 15.91
C PRO A 49 4.53 -10.34 16.43
N TRP A 50 4.07 -9.44 15.57
CA TRP A 50 3.15 -8.36 15.93
C TRP A 50 1.67 -8.78 15.97
N GLY A 51 1.33 -9.94 15.41
CA GLY A 51 -0.01 -10.49 15.42
C GLY A 51 -1.03 -9.77 14.55
N ALA A 52 -2.18 -10.40 14.37
CA ALA A 52 -3.37 -9.80 13.76
C ALA A 52 -4.00 -8.74 14.67
N ASP A 53 -4.92 -7.93 14.14
CA ASP A 53 -5.67 -6.97 14.97
C ASP A 53 -6.46 -7.72 16.06
N PRO A 54 -6.35 -7.31 17.34
CA PRO A 54 -7.04 -7.98 18.45
C PRO A 54 -8.55 -8.01 18.32
N ALA A 55 -9.15 -7.04 17.61
CA ALA A 55 -10.59 -6.99 17.36
C ALA A 55 -11.00 -7.72 16.05
N GLY A 56 -10.04 -8.37 15.38
CA GLY A 56 -10.27 -9.05 14.11
C GLY A 56 -10.67 -8.11 12.97
N THR A 57 -10.98 -8.68 11.83
CA THR A 57 -11.42 -7.93 10.63
C THR A 57 -12.67 -7.09 10.92
N ASP A 58 -13.65 -7.64 11.65
CA ASP A 58 -14.89 -6.91 11.98
C ASP A 58 -14.62 -5.65 12.80
N GLY A 59 -13.66 -5.70 13.74
CA GLY A 59 -13.24 -4.55 14.52
C GLY A 59 -12.52 -3.48 13.69
N VAL A 60 -11.73 -3.90 12.69
CA VAL A 60 -11.11 -2.99 11.71
C VAL A 60 -12.17 -2.28 10.88
N LEU A 61 -13.16 -3.02 10.37
CA LEU A 61 -14.25 -2.47 9.56
C LEU A 61 -15.15 -1.55 10.37
N ALA A 62 -15.50 -1.94 11.61
CA ALA A 62 -16.28 -1.09 12.52
C ALA A 62 -15.56 0.25 12.80
N ALA A 63 -14.24 0.22 12.99
CA ALA A 63 -13.44 1.43 13.21
C ALA A 63 -13.34 2.36 11.98
N LEU A 64 -13.62 1.84 10.76
CA LEU A 64 -13.77 2.61 9.52
C LEU A 64 -15.19 3.15 9.31
N GLY A 65 -16.12 2.89 10.22
CA GLY A 65 -17.52 3.32 10.12
C GLY A 65 -18.51 2.22 9.75
N GLY A 66 -18.04 0.98 9.60
CA GLY A 66 -18.85 -0.19 9.24
C GLY A 66 -19.17 -0.29 7.73
N ILE A 67 -19.42 -1.52 7.29
CA ILE A 67 -19.83 -1.81 5.89
C ILE A 67 -21.13 -1.06 5.57
N GLY A 68 -21.16 -0.43 4.39
CA GLY A 68 -22.30 0.38 3.97
C GLY A 68 -22.10 1.02 2.59
N PRO A 69 -22.84 2.07 2.25
CA PRO A 69 -22.81 2.66 0.90
C PRO A 69 -21.44 3.20 0.47
N ARG A 70 -20.55 3.50 1.43
CA ARG A 70 -19.21 4.05 1.13
C ARG A 70 -18.06 3.14 1.51
N LEU A 71 -18.30 2.04 2.25
CA LEU A 71 -17.25 1.09 2.65
C LEU A 71 -17.69 -0.33 2.33
N ALA A 72 -16.86 -1.05 1.60
CA ALA A 72 -16.99 -2.49 1.36
C ALA A 72 -15.65 -3.19 1.69
N HIS A 73 -15.70 -4.52 1.82
CA HIS A 73 -14.54 -5.32 2.19
C HIS A 73 -14.48 -6.61 1.38
N VAL A 74 -13.26 -7.03 1.06
CA VAL A 74 -12.96 -8.36 0.51
C VAL A 74 -11.71 -8.93 1.16
N ALA A 75 -11.75 -10.22 1.51
CA ALA A 75 -10.56 -10.97 1.94
C ALA A 75 -10.03 -11.79 0.77
N ALA A 76 -8.72 -11.71 0.50
CA ALA A 76 -8.08 -12.50 -0.55
C ALA A 76 -6.59 -12.72 -0.25
N ASP A 77 -6.07 -13.90 -0.63
CA ASP A 77 -4.63 -14.15 -0.61
C ASP A 77 -4.03 -13.77 -1.97
N PHE A 78 -3.11 -12.82 -2.00
CA PHE A 78 -2.41 -12.43 -3.22
C PHE A 78 -1.27 -13.39 -3.63
N ALA A 79 -1.03 -14.46 -2.89
CA ALA A 79 -0.29 -15.60 -3.40
C ALA A 79 -1.05 -16.31 -4.54
N ASP A 80 -2.39 -16.27 -4.53
CA ASP A 80 -3.25 -16.70 -5.64
C ASP A 80 -3.18 -15.68 -6.80
N PRO A 81 -2.70 -16.09 -8.00
CA PRO A 81 -2.57 -15.19 -9.14
C PRO A 81 -3.89 -14.61 -9.66
N GLU A 82 -5.01 -15.28 -9.40
CA GLU A 82 -6.34 -14.82 -9.84
C GLU A 82 -6.98 -13.80 -8.87
N ALA A 83 -6.48 -13.72 -7.63
CA ALA A 83 -7.05 -12.86 -6.61
C ALA A 83 -7.03 -11.36 -6.98
N PRO A 84 -5.97 -10.79 -7.58
CA PRO A 84 -5.95 -9.38 -7.98
C PRO A 84 -7.10 -9.00 -8.90
N ALA A 85 -7.37 -9.81 -9.93
CA ALA A 85 -8.46 -9.55 -10.87
C ALA A 85 -9.83 -9.62 -10.20
N ARG A 86 -10.05 -10.62 -9.33
CA ARG A 86 -11.31 -10.76 -8.55
C ARG A 86 -11.53 -9.57 -7.61
N VAL A 87 -10.49 -9.09 -6.94
CA VAL A 87 -10.59 -7.95 -6.02
C VAL A 87 -10.93 -6.65 -6.77
N VAL A 88 -10.34 -6.40 -7.93
CA VAL A 88 -10.66 -5.25 -8.77
C VAL A 88 -12.07 -5.35 -9.32
N ALA A 89 -12.47 -6.51 -9.84
CA ALA A 89 -13.85 -6.73 -10.33
C ALA A 89 -14.87 -6.48 -9.22
N HIS A 90 -14.62 -6.95 -8.00
CA HIS A 90 -15.50 -6.71 -6.85
C HIS A 90 -15.67 -5.22 -6.51
N ALA A 91 -14.62 -4.40 -6.66
CA ALA A 91 -14.72 -2.95 -6.48
C ALA A 91 -15.68 -2.31 -7.51
N VAL A 92 -15.55 -2.69 -8.78
CA VAL A 92 -16.39 -2.19 -9.87
C VAL A 92 -17.84 -2.70 -9.73
N GLU A 93 -18.05 -3.96 -9.40
CA GLU A 93 -19.39 -4.52 -9.13
C GLU A 93 -20.09 -3.82 -7.97
N THR A 94 -19.34 -3.50 -6.90
CA THR A 94 -19.91 -2.88 -5.69
C THR A 94 -20.23 -1.39 -5.89
N PHE A 95 -19.34 -0.65 -6.56
CA PHE A 95 -19.42 0.81 -6.61
C PHE A 95 -19.62 1.38 -8.02
N GLY A 96 -19.62 0.55 -9.04
CA GLY A 96 -19.86 0.94 -10.45
C GLY A 96 -18.62 1.49 -11.17
N ALA A 97 -17.49 1.69 -10.48
CA ALA A 97 -16.24 2.19 -11.05
C ALA A 97 -15.07 1.89 -10.11
N LEU A 98 -13.83 2.13 -10.60
CA LEU A 98 -12.62 2.20 -9.78
C LEU A 98 -11.71 3.31 -10.32
N ASP A 99 -11.51 4.37 -9.53
CA ASP A 99 -10.74 5.56 -9.91
C ASP A 99 -9.34 5.58 -9.29
N VAL A 100 -9.17 4.98 -8.11
CA VAL A 100 -7.92 4.99 -7.34
C VAL A 100 -7.57 3.59 -6.89
N LEU A 101 -6.39 3.10 -7.25
CA LEU A 101 -5.81 1.86 -6.73
C LEU A 101 -4.64 2.19 -5.80
N VAL A 102 -4.73 1.74 -4.54
CA VAL A 102 -3.62 1.81 -3.56
C VAL A 102 -3.16 0.39 -3.23
N ALA A 103 -2.06 -0.05 -3.85
CA ALA A 103 -1.45 -1.35 -3.62
C ALA A 103 -0.48 -1.28 -2.42
N ASN A 104 -1.05 -1.22 -1.21
CA ASN A 104 -0.30 -1.08 0.06
C ASN A 104 0.06 -2.43 0.70
N HIS A 105 -0.60 -3.53 0.33
CA HIS A 105 -0.31 -4.86 0.88
C HIS A 105 1.18 -5.23 0.76
N ALA A 106 1.65 -6.03 1.71
CA ALA A 106 2.99 -6.61 1.65
C ALA A 106 3.07 -7.88 2.49
N ARG A 107 3.88 -8.83 2.00
CA ARG A 107 4.46 -9.90 2.80
C ARG A 107 5.81 -9.41 3.31
N SER A 108 5.96 -9.32 4.63
CA SER A 108 7.25 -9.12 5.28
C SER A 108 8.02 -10.44 5.36
N SER A 109 9.34 -10.39 5.20
CA SER A 109 10.20 -11.56 5.32
C SER A 109 11.56 -11.13 5.86
N ILE A 110 12.01 -11.81 6.92
CA ILE A 110 13.32 -11.60 7.54
C ILE A 110 14.14 -12.84 7.25
N GLN A 111 14.89 -12.84 6.14
CA GLN A 111 15.83 -13.88 5.75
C GLN A 111 17.05 -13.22 5.12
N ASP A 112 18.22 -13.46 5.69
CA ASP A 112 19.51 -13.04 5.15
C ASP A 112 20.05 -14.05 4.10
N LEU A 113 21.27 -13.81 3.61
CA LEU A 113 21.88 -14.66 2.57
C LEU A 113 22.07 -16.12 2.99
N THR A 114 22.20 -16.38 4.27
CA THR A 114 22.43 -17.75 4.81
C THR A 114 21.12 -18.50 5.05
N GLU A 115 19.99 -17.78 5.17
CA GLU A 115 18.68 -18.32 5.53
C GLU A 115 17.68 -18.31 4.36
N VAL A 116 17.97 -17.53 3.30
CA VAL A 116 17.04 -17.33 2.19
C VAL A 116 16.68 -18.63 1.49
N THR A 117 15.39 -18.84 1.28
CA THR A 117 14.85 -20.02 0.57
C THR A 117 14.15 -19.63 -0.73
N ALA A 118 14.16 -20.54 -1.71
CA ALA A 118 13.43 -20.35 -2.96
C ALA A 118 11.93 -20.12 -2.70
N ALA A 119 11.34 -20.88 -1.78
CA ALA A 119 9.91 -20.75 -1.44
C ALA A 119 9.56 -19.35 -0.92
N GLU A 120 10.40 -18.76 -0.06
CA GLU A 120 10.13 -17.42 0.47
C GLU A 120 10.39 -16.32 -0.57
N LEU A 121 11.40 -16.50 -1.44
CA LEU A 121 11.61 -15.63 -2.60
C LEU A 121 10.38 -15.62 -3.52
N ASP A 122 9.87 -16.80 -3.87
CA ASP A 122 8.70 -16.96 -4.73
C ASP A 122 7.44 -16.35 -4.09
N LEU A 123 7.26 -16.53 -2.79
CA LEU A 123 6.10 -16.04 -2.06
C LEU A 123 6.13 -14.51 -1.89
N CYS A 124 7.28 -13.93 -1.53
CA CYS A 124 7.45 -12.47 -1.51
C CYS A 124 7.26 -11.85 -2.90
N TRP A 125 7.79 -12.49 -3.94
CA TRP A 125 7.56 -12.07 -5.32
C TRP A 125 6.07 -12.12 -5.68
N ALA A 126 5.40 -13.23 -5.37
CA ALA A 126 3.98 -13.44 -5.68
C ALA A 126 3.11 -12.35 -5.05
N VAL A 127 3.27 -12.13 -3.75
CA VAL A 127 2.43 -11.20 -2.98
C VAL A 127 2.80 -9.75 -3.27
N ASN A 128 4.08 -9.37 -3.22
CA ASN A 128 4.47 -7.96 -3.27
C ASN A 128 4.59 -7.42 -4.70
N ALA A 129 5.21 -8.18 -5.61
CA ALA A 129 5.53 -7.71 -6.96
C ALA A 129 4.49 -8.15 -7.99
N ARG A 130 4.29 -9.46 -8.17
CA ARG A 130 3.34 -10.01 -9.15
C ARG A 130 1.93 -9.46 -8.93
N ALA A 131 1.43 -9.51 -7.68
CA ALA A 131 0.09 -9.04 -7.38
C ALA A 131 -0.08 -7.53 -7.64
N SER A 132 0.93 -6.70 -7.34
CA SER A 132 0.88 -5.27 -7.64
C SER A 132 0.75 -4.99 -9.15
N VAL A 133 1.47 -5.76 -9.99
CA VAL A 133 1.37 -5.64 -11.46
C VAL A 133 0.01 -6.13 -11.94
N LEU A 134 -0.48 -7.27 -11.43
CA LEU A 134 -1.79 -7.82 -11.83
C LEU A 134 -2.95 -6.93 -11.35
N LEU A 135 -2.85 -6.28 -10.21
CA LEU A 135 -3.81 -5.26 -9.76
C LEU A 135 -3.83 -4.07 -10.73
N ALA A 136 -2.66 -3.57 -11.14
CA ALA A 136 -2.56 -2.47 -12.11
C ALA A 136 -3.12 -2.89 -13.48
N GLN A 137 -2.86 -4.13 -13.93
CA GLN A 137 -3.42 -4.69 -15.17
C GLN A 137 -4.95 -4.77 -15.11
N ALA A 138 -5.50 -5.35 -14.04
CA ALA A 138 -6.94 -5.48 -13.85
C ALA A 138 -7.62 -4.11 -13.72
N TYR A 139 -6.99 -3.17 -13.00
CA TYR A 139 -7.43 -1.78 -12.92
C TYR A 139 -7.51 -1.14 -14.31
N ALA A 140 -6.43 -1.20 -15.09
CA ALA A 140 -6.39 -0.64 -16.44
C ALA A 140 -7.43 -1.26 -17.38
N ALA A 141 -7.69 -2.57 -17.27
CA ALA A 141 -8.69 -3.26 -18.08
C ALA A 141 -10.14 -2.81 -17.82
N GLN A 142 -10.43 -2.30 -16.61
CA GLN A 142 -11.77 -1.89 -16.19
C GLN A 142 -11.92 -0.37 -16.04
N HIS A 143 -10.85 0.40 -16.21
CA HIS A 143 -10.91 1.86 -16.10
C HIS A 143 -11.68 2.47 -17.27
N ASP A 144 -12.65 3.32 -16.96
CA ASP A 144 -13.39 4.10 -17.93
C ASP A 144 -12.64 5.42 -18.23
N ASP A 145 -12.03 5.49 -19.40
CA ASP A 145 -11.20 6.63 -19.82
C ASP A 145 -12.02 7.93 -20.02
N SER A 146 -13.35 7.86 -19.97
CA SER A 146 -14.22 9.06 -19.95
C SER A 146 -14.30 9.72 -18.58
N ARG A 147 -13.88 9.01 -17.53
CA ARG A 147 -13.81 9.53 -16.15
C ARG A 147 -12.52 10.34 -15.93
N PRO A 148 -12.55 11.38 -15.08
CA PRO A 148 -11.34 12.14 -14.76
C PRO A 148 -10.26 11.25 -14.13
N GLY A 149 -9.09 11.32 -14.67
CA GLY A 149 -7.79 10.84 -14.24
C GLY A 149 -7.71 9.67 -13.26
N GLY A 150 -7.31 8.50 -13.74
CA GLY A 150 -7.03 7.35 -12.90
C GLY A 150 -5.76 7.54 -12.04
N ARG A 151 -5.71 6.89 -10.89
CA ARG A 151 -4.56 6.94 -9.96
C ARG A 151 -4.16 5.55 -9.51
N ILE A 152 -2.89 5.18 -9.72
CA ILE A 152 -2.30 3.95 -9.18
C ILE A 152 -1.16 4.34 -8.25
N ILE A 153 -1.25 3.94 -6.99
CA ILE A 153 -0.28 4.23 -5.95
C ILE A 153 0.25 2.90 -5.42
N LEU A 154 1.52 2.62 -5.72
CA LEU A 154 2.23 1.41 -5.33
C LEU A 154 3.06 1.68 -4.07
N PHE A 155 3.34 0.65 -3.27
CA PHE A 155 4.18 0.78 -2.09
C PHE A 155 5.49 0.00 -2.26
N THR A 156 6.59 0.73 -2.29
CA THR A 156 7.95 0.20 -2.21
C THR A 156 8.52 0.32 -0.80
N SER A 157 9.83 0.31 -0.63
CA SER A 157 10.53 0.48 0.64
C SER A 157 11.87 1.22 0.41
N GLY A 158 12.69 1.30 1.45
CA GLY A 158 13.99 1.98 1.41
C GLY A 158 15.14 1.16 0.82
N GLN A 159 14.90 0.03 0.13
CA GLN A 159 15.92 -0.88 -0.41
C GLN A 159 16.87 -0.22 -1.43
N HIS A 160 16.46 0.87 -2.05
CA HIS A 160 17.28 1.64 -2.99
C HIS A 160 18.12 2.75 -2.31
N LEU A 161 17.88 2.99 -1.02
CA LEU A 161 18.54 4.03 -0.23
C LEU A 161 19.61 3.49 0.71
N ALA A 162 19.49 2.23 1.13
CA ALA A 162 20.48 1.53 1.94
C ALA A 162 20.32 0.00 1.81
N PRO A 163 21.37 -0.78 2.15
CA PRO A 163 21.29 -2.23 2.17
C PRO A 163 20.23 -2.75 3.16
N MET A 164 19.47 -3.76 2.76
CA MET A 164 18.51 -4.50 3.57
C MET A 164 18.94 -5.98 3.63
N SER A 165 20.16 -6.23 4.14
CA SER A 165 20.83 -7.53 4.07
C SER A 165 20.14 -8.66 4.86
N ARG A 166 19.26 -8.29 5.80
CA ARG A 166 18.48 -9.26 6.61
C ARG A 166 17.09 -9.54 6.06
N GLU A 167 16.70 -8.90 4.95
CA GLU A 167 15.34 -8.94 4.40
C GLU A 167 15.40 -9.15 2.88
N LEU A 168 16.25 -10.09 2.40
CA LEU A 168 16.51 -10.24 0.97
C LEU A 168 15.25 -10.52 0.12
N PRO A 169 14.34 -11.46 0.50
CA PRO A 169 13.14 -11.70 -0.30
C PRO A 169 12.25 -10.45 -0.40
N TYR A 170 12.09 -9.74 0.71
CA TYR A 170 11.32 -8.50 0.77
C TYR A 170 11.96 -7.40 -0.09
N ALA A 171 13.26 -7.14 0.09
CA ALA A 171 14.00 -6.11 -0.63
C ALA A 171 13.96 -6.32 -2.15
N ILE A 172 14.13 -7.58 -2.62
CA ILE A 172 14.03 -7.94 -4.05
C ILE A 172 12.63 -7.61 -4.58
N SER A 173 11.57 -8.03 -3.87
CA SER A 173 10.19 -7.81 -4.30
C SER A 173 9.82 -6.33 -4.33
N LYS A 174 10.26 -5.53 -3.35
CA LYS A 174 10.04 -4.09 -3.32
C LYS A 174 10.88 -3.32 -4.35
N GLY A 175 12.08 -3.83 -4.66
CA GLY A 175 12.88 -3.34 -5.79
C GLY A 175 12.17 -3.52 -7.13
N ALA A 176 11.51 -4.65 -7.34
CA ALA A 176 10.72 -4.89 -8.55
C ALA A 176 9.53 -3.93 -8.68
N VAL A 177 8.81 -3.67 -7.59
CA VAL A 177 7.70 -2.68 -7.57
C VAL A 177 8.23 -1.28 -7.93
N GLN A 178 9.36 -0.87 -7.36
CA GLN A 178 9.97 0.41 -7.68
C GLN A 178 10.34 0.51 -9.16
N GLN A 179 11.03 -0.52 -9.69
CA GLN A 179 11.50 -0.52 -11.07
C GLN A 179 10.37 -0.53 -12.09
N VAL A 180 9.25 -1.23 -11.83
CA VAL A 180 8.15 -1.32 -12.78
C VAL A 180 7.29 -0.05 -12.81
N THR A 181 7.36 0.80 -11.79
CA THR A 181 6.52 2.00 -11.64
C THR A 181 6.61 2.93 -12.85
N LEU A 182 7.82 3.22 -13.33
CA LEU A 182 8.03 4.09 -14.50
C LEU A 182 7.45 3.45 -15.77
N SER A 183 7.61 2.15 -15.95
CA SER A 183 7.08 1.44 -17.13
C SER A 183 5.56 1.39 -17.13
N LEU A 184 4.92 1.21 -15.96
CA LEU A 184 3.47 1.28 -15.85
C LEU A 184 2.94 2.70 -16.08
N ALA A 185 3.67 3.71 -15.61
CA ALA A 185 3.32 5.12 -15.84
C ALA A 185 3.34 5.46 -17.34
N ASP A 186 4.38 5.04 -18.06
CA ASP A 186 4.50 5.23 -19.50
C ASP A 186 3.35 4.51 -20.26
N ALA A 187 3.10 3.25 -19.93
CA ALA A 187 2.08 2.42 -20.58
C ALA A 187 0.64 2.96 -20.40
N LEU A 188 0.38 3.75 -19.35
CA LEU A 188 -0.95 4.24 -18.99
C LEU A 188 -1.12 5.75 -19.17
N ALA A 189 -0.07 6.47 -19.56
CA ALA A 189 -0.06 7.93 -19.67
C ALA A 189 -1.11 8.47 -20.64
N ASP A 190 -1.25 7.88 -21.82
CA ASP A 190 -2.22 8.30 -22.85
C ASP A 190 -3.68 8.12 -22.43
N ARG A 191 -3.93 7.36 -21.36
CA ARG A 191 -5.24 7.15 -20.75
C ARG A 191 -5.51 8.08 -19.57
N GLY A 192 -4.62 9.04 -19.30
CA GLY A 192 -4.73 9.96 -18.17
C GLY A 192 -4.56 9.30 -16.80
N ILE A 193 -3.97 8.10 -16.73
CA ILE A 193 -3.74 7.36 -15.49
C ILE A 193 -2.33 7.65 -15.00
N THR A 194 -2.19 8.18 -13.79
CA THR A 194 -0.88 8.33 -13.15
C THR A 194 -0.50 7.10 -12.34
N VAL A 195 0.78 6.74 -12.34
CA VAL A 195 1.32 5.64 -11.54
C VAL A 195 2.53 6.13 -10.76
N ASN A 196 2.46 6.06 -9.43
CA ASN A 196 3.56 6.47 -8.56
C ASN A 196 3.80 5.41 -7.47
N ALA A 197 5.05 5.28 -7.02
CA ALA A 197 5.41 4.46 -5.88
C ALA A 197 5.72 5.34 -4.66
N VAL A 198 5.30 4.89 -3.48
CA VAL A 198 5.62 5.52 -2.20
C VAL A 198 6.55 4.60 -1.41
N ASN A 199 7.69 5.12 -0.99
CA ASN A 199 8.48 4.57 0.09
C ASN A 199 8.06 5.31 1.37
N PRO A 200 7.35 4.67 2.32
CA PRO A 200 6.84 5.33 3.51
C PRO A 200 7.91 5.59 4.57
N GLY A 201 9.11 4.98 4.42
CA GLY A 201 10.14 4.99 5.45
C GLY A 201 9.75 4.21 6.71
N PRO A 202 10.43 4.47 7.83
CA PRO A 202 10.12 3.84 9.11
C PRO A 202 8.84 4.42 9.71
N VAL A 203 7.75 3.68 9.58
CA VAL A 203 6.42 4.01 10.13
C VAL A 203 6.12 3.06 11.29
N ASP A 204 5.69 3.63 12.40
CA ASP A 204 5.30 2.85 13.58
C ASP A 204 3.92 2.21 13.35
N THR A 205 3.95 0.93 13.05
CA THR A 205 2.78 0.07 12.95
C THR A 205 2.85 -1.09 13.95
N GLY A 206 3.67 -0.94 15.01
CA GLY A 206 3.79 -1.90 16.11
C GLY A 206 4.61 -3.15 15.79
N TRP A 207 5.46 -3.14 14.75
CA TRP A 207 6.27 -4.29 14.36
C TRP A 207 7.69 -4.26 14.97
N ALA A 208 8.18 -3.07 15.34
CA ALA A 208 9.53 -2.89 15.84
C ALA A 208 9.63 -3.19 17.34
N ASP A 209 10.71 -3.80 17.75
CA ASP A 209 11.03 -3.94 19.17
C ASP A 209 11.44 -2.59 19.80
N PRO A 210 11.52 -2.49 21.15
CA PRO A 210 11.87 -1.24 21.82
C PRO A 210 13.27 -0.71 21.52
N GLU A 211 14.24 -1.56 21.18
CA GLU A 211 15.60 -1.15 20.85
C GLU A 211 15.66 -0.51 19.46
N LEU A 212 15.09 -1.18 18.46
CA LEU A 212 14.94 -0.66 17.11
C LEU A 212 14.13 0.64 17.11
N THR A 213 13.05 0.69 17.90
CA THR A 213 12.22 1.90 18.05
C THR A 213 13.05 3.10 18.50
N ARG A 214 13.90 2.94 19.52
CA ARG A 214 14.78 4.01 20.02
C ARG A 214 15.88 4.38 19.01
N SER A 215 16.47 3.38 18.33
CA SER A 215 17.53 3.61 17.35
C SER A 215 17.02 4.45 16.17
N VAL A 216 15.92 4.03 15.56
CA VAL A 216 15.31 4.74 14.43
C VAL A 216 14.82 6.14 14.85
N ALA A 217 14.23 6.30 16.03
CA ALA A 217 13.80 7.63 16.51
C ALA A 217 14.98 8.62 16.62
N ARG A 218 16.18 8.15 17.04
CA ARG A 218 17.39 8.99 17.06
C ARG A 218 17.88 9.40 15.66
N ALA A 219 17.65 8.52 14.68
CA ALA A 219 18.05 8.77 13.30
C ALA A 219 17.06 9.66 12.50
N LEU A 220 15.89 9.94 13.08
CA LEU A 220 14.88 10.81 12.49
C LEU A 220 14.98 12.23 13.08
N PRO A 221 15.06 13.29 12.23
CA PRO A 221 15.15 14.67 12.71
C PRO A 221 14.02 15.10 13.64
N ALA A 222 12.82 14.54 13.44
CA ALA A 222 11.65 14.80 14.29
C ALA A 222 11.69 14.07 15.65
N GLY A 223 12.71 13.21 15.90
CA GLY A 223 12.82 12.41 17.14
C GLY A 223 11.73 11.33 17.29
N ARG A 224 10.96 11.06 16.26
CA ARG A 224 9.90 10.06 16.24
C ARG A 224 9.85 9.32 14.92
N TRP A 225 9.30 8.12 14.93
CA TRP A 225 8.88 7.41 13.74
C TRP A 225 7.80 8.15 12.96
N GLY A 226 7.67 7.85 11.67
CA GLY A 226 6.48 8.22 10.92
C GLY A 226 5.24 7.61 11.55
N ALA A 227 4.14 8.34 11.56
CA ALA A 227 2.83 7.79 11.88
C ALA A 227 2.14 7.32 10.58
N PRO A 228 1.23 6.33 10.62
CA PRO A 228 0.41 5.96 9.47
C PRO A 228 -0.28 7.15 8.79
N ASP A 229 -0.68 8.15 9.57
CA ASP A 229 -1.28 9.38 9.07
C ASP A 229 -0.33 10.28 8.28
N ASP A 230 0.99 10.21 8.52
CA ASP A 230 1.98 10.94 7.71
C ASP A 230 1.97 10.40 6.27
N VAL A 231 1.80 9.08 6.12
CA VAL A 231 1.70 8.41 4.82
C VAL A 231 0.32 8.63 4.18
N ALA A 232 -0.75 8.54 4.97
CA ALA A 232 -2.12 8.69 4.48
C ALA A 232 -2.35 10.05 3.81
N ARG A 233 -1.82 11.14 4.38
CA ARG A 233 -1.88 12.48 3.78
C ARG A 233 -1.21 12.56 2.40
N LEU A 234 -0.05 11.92 2.22
CA LEU A 234 0.61 11.84 0.91
C LEU A 234 -0.23 11.04 -0.08
N VAL A 235 -0.77 9.90 0.34
CA VAL A 235 -1.60 9.05 -0.53
C VAL A 235 -2.89 9.77 -0.95
N ARG A 236 -3.55 10.50 -0.03
CA ARG A 236 -4.70 11.33 -0.37
C ARG A 236 -4.36 12.38 -1.42
N TRP A 237 -3.22 13.08 -1.26
CA TRP A 237 -2.78 14.05 -2.28
C TRP A 237 -2.51 13.37 -3.61
N LEU A 238 -1.84 12.21 -3.65
CA LEU A 238 -1.61 11.44 -4.87
C LEU A 238 -2.91 10.91 -5.50
N ALA A 239 -3.96 10.70 -4.71
CA ALA A 239 -5.28 10.28 -5.17
C ALA A 239 -6.12 11.45 -5.73
N SER A 240 -5.77 12.69 -5.43
CA SER A 240 -6.49 13.91 -5.83
C SER A 240 -6.05 14.41 -7.22
N ASP A 241 -6.74 15.43 -7.70
CA ASP A 241 -6.40 16.11 -8.96
C ASP A 241 -5.20 17.06 -8.80
N ASP A 242 -4.84 17.45 -7.58
CA ASP A 242 -3.68 18.31 -7.31
C ASP A 242 -2.35 17.64 -7.68
N SER A 243 -2.32 16.31 -7.76
CA SER A 243 -1.14 15.53 -8.17
C SER A 243 -1.15 15.10 -9.64
N ALA A 244 -2.09 15.58 -10.47
CA ALA A 244 -2.29 15.11 -11.84
C ALA A 244 -1.05 15.22 -12.74
N TRP A 245 -0.09 16.11 -12.40
CA TRP A 245 1.18 16.27 -13.13
C TRP A 245 2.32 15.40 -12.63
N ILE A 246 2.07 14.51 -11.65
CA ILE A 246 3.07 13.63 -11.05
C ILE A 246 2.79 12.19 -11.47
N THR A 247 3.67 11.61 -12.28
CA THR A 247 3.61 10.20 -12.69
C THR A 247 5.00 9.60 -12.86
N GLY A 248 5.15 8.29 -12.72
CA GLY A 248 6.41 7.56 -12.85
C GLY A 248 7.40 7.78 -11.70
N GLN A 249 6.98 8.39 -10.59
CA GLN A 249 7.87 8.78 -9.51
C GLN A 249 7.92 7.74 -8.39
N THR A 250 9.10 7.60 -7.77
CA THR A 250 9.25 6.99 -6.45
C THR A 250 9.42 8.11 -5.42
N ILE A 251 8.44 8.28 -4.55
CA ILE A 251 8.40 9.34 -3.56
C ILE A 251 8.83 8.79 -2.20
N ASN A 252 9.96 9.30 -1.68
CA ASN A 252 10.46 8.94 -0.36
C ASN A 252 9.81 9.82 0.71
N SER A 253 8.86 9.26 1.47
CA SER A 253 8.15 9.92 2.58
C SER A 253 8.72 9.45 3.91
N GLU A 254 9.97 9.79 4.19
CA GLU A 254 10.76 9.20 5.28
C GLU A 254 11.11 10.17 6.42
N GLY A 255 10.56 11.38 6.43
CA GLY A 255 10.83 12.36 7.48
C GLY A 255 12.31 12.76 7.65
N GLY A 256 13.11 12.60 6.60
CA GLY A 256 14.56 12.88 6.63
C GLY A 256 15.38 11.79 7.34
N PHE A 257 14.95 10.54 7.29
CA PHE A 257 15.62 9.40 7.96
C PHE A 257 17.09 9.28 7.59
N ARG A 258 17.97 9.36 8.59
CA ARG A 258 19.43 9.37 8.50
C ARG A 258 20.01 7.97 8.70
N ARG A 259 20.01 7.14 7.68
CA ARG A 259 20.48 5.74 7.74
C ARG A 259 21.92 5.58 8.17
N TRP A 260 22.75 6.61 7.97
CA TRP A 260 24.17 6.63 8.37
C TRP A 260 24.43 6.91 9.87
N VAL A 261 23.37 7.12 10.65
CA VAL A 261 23.47 7.41 12.10
C VAL A 261 23.08 6.18 12.95
N MET A 262 22.61 5.11 12.29
CA MET A 262 22.21 3.87 12.94
C MET A 262 23.37 2.95 13.23
#